data_8af6deb941ed1a12a6456dc999efa1de
#
_entry.id   8af6deb941ed1a12a6456dc999efa1de
#
_cell.length_a   1.000
_cell.length_b   1.000
_cell.length_c   1.000
_cell.angle_alpha   90.00
_cell.angle_beta   90.00
_cell.angle_gamma   90.00
#
_symmetry.space_group_name_H-M   'P 1'
#
loop_
_entity.id
_entity.type
_entity.pdbx_description
1 polymer ?
#
loop_
_entity_poly.entity_id
_entity_poly.type
_entity_poly.pdbx_seq_one_letter_code
_entity_poly.pdbx_strand_id
1 'polypeptide(L)'
;MKKFLTLLTGTALLAATPALAQDAAPVVKAQVGMKVYGPNGADVGIVDSVTDGAVVVDTGKNKAALATDAFAKADNGLSIMMTRVDLDAAVEKAAADAKAKLLASLTPGTEVKSVTGAAVIGTIQESDAEYVTVDHDGQAVKLPVDAFISQNDGVAIAMTEDQFKAALAGTE
;
A
#
# COMPACT_ATOMS: atom_id res chain seq x y z
N MET A 1 -83.40 -2.85 5.52
CA MET A 1 -83.62 -1.42 5.40
C MET A 1 -82.32 -0.68 5.68
N LYS A 2 -81.96 0.22 4.73
CA LYS A 2 -80.97 1.32 4.84
C LYS A 2 -79.53 0.91 5.17
N LYS A 3 -78.70 0.74 4.16
CA LYS A 3 -77.82 1.71 3.47
C LYS A 3 -77.13 2.69 4.40
N PHE A 4 -75.84 2.59 4.59
CA PHE A 4 -74.94 3.75 4.59
C PHE A 4 -73.57 3.32 4.06
N LEU A 5 -73.28 3.87 2.89
CA LEU A 5 -72.04 3.90 2.17
C LEU A 5 -71.18 5.00 2.79
N THR A 6 -70.01 4.68 3.28
CA THR A 6 -69.01 5.72 3.64
C THR A 6 -67.73 5.44 2.89
N LEU A 7 -67.58 6.28 1.87
CA LEU A 7 -66.39 6.43 1.02
C LEU A 7 -65.29 7.12 1.86
N LEU A 8 -64.21 6.46 2.14
CA LEU A 8 -63.02 7.11 2.75
C LEU A 8 -61.89 7.17 1.71
N THR A 9 -61.76 8.35 1.16
CA THR A 9 -60.72 8.73 0.20
C THR A 9 -59.42 8.90 0.99
N GLY A 10 -58.53 7.90 0.95
CA GLY A 10 -57.18 8.00 1.50
C GLY A 10 -56.22 8.51 0.45
N THR A 11 -55.86 9.80 0.53
CA THR A 11 -54.82 10.42 -0.29
C THR A 11 -53.45 9.92 0.17
N ALA A 12 -52.82 9.02 -0.61
CA ALA A 12 -51.45 8.61 -0.39
C ALA A 12 -50.51 9.70 -0.89
N LEU A 13 -49.90 10.46 0.03
CA LEU A 13 -48.77 11.32 -0.28
C LEU A 13 -47.55 10.43 -0.57
N LEU A 14 -47.20 10.29 -1.84
CA LEU A 14 -45.85 9.77 -2.20
C LEU A 14 -44.83 10.85 -1.86
N ALA A 15 -44.11 10.68 -0.76
CA ALA A 15 -42.89 11.42 -0.49
C ALA A 15 -41.82 10.91 -1.47
N ALA A 16 -41.58 11.61 -2.54
CA ALA A 16 -40.43 11.42 -3.40
C ALA A 16 -39.20 11.88 -2.61
N THR A 17 -38.45 10.97 -2.05
CA THR A 17 -37.08 11.23 -1.56
C THR A 17 -36.20 11.53 -2.75
N PRO A 18 -35.54 12.71 -2.84
CA PRO A 18 -34.51 12.91 -3.84
C PRO A 18 -33.38 11.91 -3.54
N ALA A 19 -33.19 10.95 -4.43
CA ALA A 19 -31.96 10.18 -4.48
C ALA A 19 -30.85 11.19 -4.71
N LEU A 20 -30.03 11.44 -3.69
CA LEU A 20 -28.73 12.09 -3.84
C LEU A 20 -27.94 11.16 -4.76
N ALA A 21 -27.90 11.51 -6.05
CA ALA A 21 -26.92 10.95 -6.95
C ALA A 21 -25.56 11.28 -6.32
N GLN A 22 -24.91 10.28 -5.73
CA GLN A 22 -23.49 10.34 -5.45
C GLN A 22 -22.85 10.50 -6.81
N ASP A 23 -22.43 11.72 -7.10
CA ASP A 23 -21.57 12.04 -8.22
C ASP A 23 -20.33 11.17 -8.02
N ALA A 24 -20.27 10.03 -8.72
CA ALA A 24 -19.09 9.20 -8.77
C ALA A 24 -17.99 10.11 -9.33
N ALA A 25 -17.01 10.44 -8.49
CA ALA A 25 -15.87 11.24 -8.92
C ALA A 25 -15.36 10.67 -10.24
N PRO A 26 -15.10 11.51 -11.25
CA PRO A 26 -14.69 11.03 -12.55
C PRO A 26 -13.44 10.16 -12.38
N VAL A 27 -13.56 8.88 -12.71
CA VAL A 27 -12.44 7.95 -12.71
C VAL A 27 -11.42 8.48 -13.71
N VAL A 28 -10.41 9.14 -13.19
CA VAL A 28 -9.35 9.72 -14.00
C VAL A 28 -8.52 8.56 -14.56
N LYS A 29 -8.53 8.39 -15.89
CA LYS A 29 -7.69 7.39 -16.53
C LYS A 29 -6.23 7.87 -16.51
N ALA A 30 -5.51 7.52 -15.46
CA ALA A 30 -4.08 7.72 -15.39
C ALA A 30 -3.39 6.86 -16.46
N GLN A 31 -2.40 7.40 -17.13
CA GLN A 31 -1.57 6.68 -18.12
C GLN A 31 -0.10 6.90 -17.79
N VAL A 32 0.71 5.88 -18.02
CA VAL A 32 2.17 5.98 -17.86
C VAL A 32 2.72 7.12 -18.73
N GLY A 33 3.59 7.92 -18.16
CA GLY A 33 4.18 9.09 -18.81
C GLY A 33 3.37 10.40 -18.67
N MET A 34 2.16 10.37 -18.09
CA MET A 34 1.41 11.59 -17.82
C MET A 34 2.09 12.42 -16.72
N LYS A 35 2.10 13.74 -16.91
CA LYS A 35 2.58 14.65 -15.88
C LYS A 35 1.57 14.78 -14.74
N VAL A 36 2.11 14.90 -13.53
CA VAL A 36 1.36 15.14 -12.31
C VAL A 36 1.71 16.51 -11.77
N TYR A 37 0.67 17.30 -11.53
CA TYR A 37 0.76 18.65 -11.02
C TYR A 37 0.21 18.73 -9.60
N GLY A 38 0.85 19.53 -8.78
CA GLY A 38 0.40 19.85 -7.43
C GLY A 38 -0.49 21.08 -7.38
N PRO A 39 -0.75 21.61 -6.18
CA PRO A 39 -1.45 22.87 -5.99
C PRO A 39 -0.78 23.98 -6.82
N ASN A 40 -1.59 24.83 -7.42
CA ASN A 40 -1.13 25.96 -8.26
C ASN A 40 -0.39 25.56 -9.55
N GLY A 41 -0.54 24.31 -10.03
CA GLY A 41 0.10 23.85 -11.27
C GLY A 41 1.58 23.58 -11.17
N ALA A 42 2.13 23.47 -9.95
CA ALA A 42 3.52 23.10 -9.75
C ALA A 42 3.78 21.66 -10.22
N ASP A 43 4.88 21.43 -10.90
CA ASP A 43 5.28 20.09 -11.36
C ASP A 43 5.66 19.21 -10.15
N VAL A 44 4.99 18.08 -10.00
CA VAL A 44 5.22 17.10 -8.94
C VAL A 44 6.03 15.93 -9.46
N GLY A 45 5.71 15.42 -10.64
CA GLY A 45 6.38 14.27 -11.21
C GLY A 45 5.66 13.70 -12.43
N ILE A 46 5.95 12.45 -12.71
CA ILE A 46 5.43 11.72 -13.87
C ILE A 46 4.85 10.39 -13.41
N VAL A 47 3.77 9.94 -14.03
CA VAL A 47 3.22 8.60 -13.80
C VAL A 47 4.18 7.55 -14.31
N ASP A 48 4.75 6.76 -13.41
CA ASP A 48 5.67 5.65 -13.72
C ASP A 48 4.91 4.36 -14.04
N SER A 49 3.90 4.03 -13.25
CA SER A 49 3.06 2.85 -13.48
C SER A 49 1.64 3.05 -12.97
N VAL A 50 0.72 2.27 -13.52
CA VAL A 50 -0.69 2.25 -13.11
C VAL A 50 -1.09 0.81 -12.87
N THR A 51 -1.61 0.55 -11.66
CA THR A 51 -2.17 -0.74 -11.26
C THR A 51 -3.64 -0.57 -10.88
N ASP A 52 -4.34 -1.68 -10.69
CA ASP A 52 -5.76 -1.65 -10.28
C ASP A 52 -5.90 -0.95 -8.90
N GLY A 53 -6.34 0.31 -8.95
CA GLY A 53 -6.58 1.13 -7.77
C GLY A 53 -5.41 2.00 -7.30
N ALA A 54 -4.22 1.92 -7.90
CA ALA A 54 -3.08 2.75 -7.52
C ALA A 54 -2.30 3.27 -8.74
N VAL A 55 -1.80 4.48 -8.62
CA VAL A 55 -0.92 5.14 -9.58
C VAL A 55 0.40 5.45 -8.91
N VAL A 56 1.49 4.97 -9.48
CA VAL A 56 2.84 5.28 -9.00
C VAL A 56 3.34 6.53 -9.71
N VAL A 57 3.70 7.53 -8.93
CA VAL A 57 4.25 8.80 -9.40
C VAL A 57 5.74 8.82 -9.08
N ASP A 58 6.55 9.05 -10.09
CA ASP A 58 7.98 9.30 -9.95
C ASP A 58 8.22 10.80 -9.82
N THR A 59 8.72 11.25 -8.69
CA THR A 59 9.07 12.66 -8.41
C THR A 59 10.47 13.00 -8.89
N GLY A 60 11.23 12.03 -9.38
CA GLY A 60 12.66 12.13 -9.68
C GLY A 60 13.57 11.90 -8.46
N LYS A 61 13.02 11.85 -7.26
CA LYS A 61 13.71 11.49 -6.02
C LYS A 61 13.14 10.18 -5.44
N ASN A 62 11.83 10.08 -5.38
CA ASN A 62 11.10 8.96 -4.81
C ASN A 62 9.98 8.50 -5.75
N LYS A 63 9.53 7.26 -5.59
CA LYS A 63 8.31 6.74 -6.21
C LYS A 63 7.21 6.64 -5.16
N ALA A 64 6.11 7.32 -5.42
CA ALA A 64 4.95 7.35 -4.53
C ALA A 64 3.77 6.59 -5.15
N ALA A 65 3.28 5.57 -4.47
CA ALA A 65 2.03 4.93 -4.84
C ALA A 65 0.85 5.67 -4.19
N LEU A 66 -0.02 6.23 -4.99
CA LEU A 66 -1.21 6.97 -4.58
C LEU A 66 -2.45 6.26 -5.11
N ALA A 67 -3.53 6.28 -4.34
CA ALA A 67 -4.81 5.76 -4.81
C ALA A 67 -5.33 6.59 -6.00
N THR A 68 -6.01 5.96 -6.93
CA THR A 68 -6.52 6.63 -8.14
C THR A 68 -7.49 7.78 -7.86
N ASP A 69 -8.18 7.74 -6.72
CA ASP A 69 -9.11 8.77 -6.25
C ASP A 69 -8.40 10.02 -5.68
N ALA A 70 -7.09 9.93 -5.40
CA ALA A 70 -6.28 11.08 -5.01
C ALA A 70 -5.97 12.03 -6.18
N PHE A 71 -6.26 11.61 -7.42
CA PHE A 71 -5.99 12.37 -8.62
C PHE A 71 -7.24 13.05 -9.16
N ALA A 72 -7.09 14.31 -9.55
CA ALA A 72 -8.07 15.04 -10.34
C ALA A 72 -7.54 15.23 -11.77
N LYS A 73 -8.46 15.40 -12.73
CA LYS A 73 -8.09 15.71 -14.11
C LYS A 73 -7.64 17.17 -14.20
N ALA A 74 -6.45 17.39 -14.75
CA ALA A 74 -5.97 18.69 -15.15
C ALA A 74 -5.92 18.81 -16.69
N ASP A 75 -5.83 20.03 -17.23
CA ASP A 75 -5.85 20.27 -18.68
C ASP A 75 -4.70 19.57 -19.42
N ASN A 76 -3.54 19.43 -18.75
CA ASN A 76 -2.33 18.86 -19.33
C ASN A 76 -1.84 17.60 -18.61
N GLY A 77 -2.69 16.93 -17.83
CA GLY A 77 -2.29 15.74 -17.07
C GLY A 77 -3.17 15.44 -15.88
N LEU A 78 -2.54 15.04 -14.80
CA LEU A 78 -3.17 14.75 -13.52
C LEU A 78 -2.85 15.85 -12.50
N SER A 79 -3.73 16.09 -11.56
CA SER A 79 -3.51 17.00 -10.43
C SER A 79 -3.70 16.26 -9.12
N ILE A 80 -2.86 16.58 -8.13
CA ILE A 80 -2.99 16.12 -6.75
C ILE A 80 -2.99 17.31 -5.80
N MET A 81 -3.50 17.11 -4.58
CA MET A 81 -3.57 18.16 -3.55
C MET A 81 -2.25 18.33 -2.76
N MET A 82 -1.19 17.63 -3.14
CA MET A 82 0.11 17.65 -2.46
C MET A 82 1.17 18.29 -3.34
N THR A 83 2.13 18.99 -2.71
CA THR A 83 3.33 19.44 -3.42
C THR A 83 4.32 18.28 -3.55
N ARG A 84 5.29 18.43 -4.47
CA ARG A 84 6.38 17.46 -4.63
C ARG A 84 7.14 17.22 -3.33
N VAL A 85 7.43 18.30 -2.59
CA VAL A 85 8.16 18.23 -1.31
C VAL A 85 7.36 17.45 -0.26
N ASP A 86 6.05 17.72 -0.16
CA ASP A 86 5.18 17.02 0.78
C ASP A 86 5.04 15.54 0.42
N LEU A 87 4.99 15.24 -0.88
CA LEU A 87 4.91 13.86 -1.38
C LEU A 87 6.19 13.09 -1.07
N ASP A 88 7.36 13.68 -1.34
CA ASP A 88 8.66 13.08 -1.02
C ASP A 88 8.80 12.84 0.49
N ALA A 89 8.43 13.82 1.31
CA ALA A 89 8.47 13.69 2.77
C ALA A 89 7.51 12.61 3.28
N ALA A 90 6.33 12.48 2.68
CA ALA A 90 5.37 11.45 3.03
C ALA A 90 5.90 10.04 2.70
N VAL A 91 6.55 9.87 1.54
CA VAL A 91 7.18 8.60 1.14
C VAL A 91 8.33 8.24 2.09
N GLU A 92 9.21 9.19 2.39
CA GLU A 92 10.34 8.98 3.32
C GLU A 92 9.84 8.61 4.73
N LYS A 93 8.81 9.32 5.20
CA LYS A 93 8.18 8.98 6.49
C LYS A 93 7.55 7.59 6.47
N ALA A 94 6.80 7.24 5.43
CA ALA A 94 6.19 5.92 5.31
C ALA A 94 7.24 4.81 5.26
N ALA A 95 8.36 5.02 4.56
CA ALA A 95 9.48 4.08 4.53
C ALA A 95 10.15 3.93 5.92
N ALA A 96 10.35 5.04 6.63
CA ALA A 96 10.89 5.02 8.00
C ALA A 96 9.94 4.30 8.97
N ASP A 97 8.64 4.58 8.90
CA ASP A 97 7.62 3.92 9.72
C ASP A 97 7.53 2.42 9.40
N ALA A 98 7.63 2.04 8.13
CA ALA A 98 7.66 0.63 7.71
C ALA A 98 8.92 -0.08 8.23
N LYS A 99 10.08 0.56 8.14
CA LYS A 99 11.34 0.02 8.68
C LYS A 99 11.27 -0.13 10.21
N ALA A 100 10.71 0.86 10.92
CA ALA A 100 10.53 0.79 12.37
C ALA A 100 9.59 -0.36 12.78
N LYS A 101 8.49 -0.56 12.05
CA LYS A 101 7.58 -1.70 12.28
C LYS A 101 8.25 -3.03 11.99
N LEU A 102 9.04 -3.12 10.91
CA LEU A 102 9.80 -4.30 10.59
C LEU A 102 10.78 -4.63 11.73
N LEU A 103 11.59 -3.67 12.17
CA LEU A 103 12.54 -3.85 13.29
C LEU A 103 11.83 -4.30 14.58
N ALA A 104 10.65 -3.74 14.87
CA ALA A 104 9.84 -4.14 16.02
C ALA A 104 9.31 -5.58 15.92
N SER A 105 9.16 -6.12 14.72
CA SER A 105 8.76 -7.52 14.49
C SER A 105 9.94 -8.50 14.47
N LEU A 106 11.16 -8.00 14.32
CA LEU A 106 12.40 -8.79 14.31
C LEU A 106 12.87 -9.06 15.75
N THR A 107 12.03 -9.73 16.54
CA THR A 107 12.38 -10.08 17.92
C THR A 107 13.03 -11.47 18.02
N PRO A 108 13.98 -11.69 18.94
CA PRO A 108 14.53 -13.02 19.17
C PRO A 108 13.42 -14.05 19.44
N GLY A 109 13.52 -15.21 18.81
CA GLY A 109 12.50 -16.26 18.86
C GLY A 109 11.42 -16.18 17.79
N THR A 110 11.39 -15.13 16.96
CA THR A 110 10.43 -15.02 15.84
C THR A 110 10.86 -15.94 14.70
N GLU A 111 9.91 -16.71 14.18
CA GLU A 111 10.11 -17.53 12.98
C GLU A 111 10.21 -16.67 11.73
N VAL A 112 11.21 -16.95 10.92
CA VAL A 112 11.43 -16.33 9.62
C VAL A 112 10.95 -17.27 8.53
N LYS A 113 10.00 -16.83 7.73
CA LYS A 113 9.44 -17.60 6.61
C LYS A 113 10.09 -17.20 5.28
N SER A 114 9.97 -18.05 4.27
CA SER A 114 10.35 -17.68 2.92
C SER A 114 9.36 -16.66 2.35
N VAL A 115 9.72 -15.95 1.28
CA VAL A 115 8.83 -14.99 0.58
C VAL A 115 7.50 -15.62 0.16
N THR A 116 7.48 -16.92 -0.10
CA THR A 116 6.27 -17.67 -0.46
C THR A 116 5.39 -18.01 0.75
N GLY A 117 5.89 -17.81 1.98
CA GLY A 117 5.22 -18.18 3.22
C GLY A 117 5.12 -19.71 3.47
N ALA A 118 5.61 -20.53 2.55
CA ALA A 118 5.45 -21.97 2.56
C ALA A 118 6.49 -22.71 3.42
N ALA A 119 7.66 -22.12 3.62
CA ALA A 119 8.76 -22.73 4.38
C ALA A 119 9.23 -21.79 5.50
N VAL A 120 9.50 -22.38 6.66
CA VAL A 120 10.22 -21.71 7.75
C VAL A 120 11.72 -21.82 7.45
N ILE A 121 12.36 -20.68 7.30
CA ILE A 121 13.79 -20.59 7.00
C ILE A 121 14.63 -20.75 8.28
N GLY A 122 14.13 -20.22 9.38
CA GLY A 122 14.83 -20.29 10.65
C GLY A 122 14.17 -19.42 11.71
N THR A 123 14.89 -19.19 12.80
CA THR A 123 14.42 -18.38 13.94
C THR A 123 15.42 -17.25 14.21
N ILE A 124 14.92 -16.07 14.51
CA ILE A 124 15.76 -14.91 14.85
C ILE A 124 16.43 -15.17 16.19
N GLN A 125 17.75 -15.12 16.23
CA GLN A 125 18.56 -15.14 17.46
C GLN A 125 18.82 -13.75 18.00
N GLU A 126 19.21 -12.83 17.11
CA GLU A 126 19.57 -11.46 17.44
C GLU A 126 19.19 -10.52 16.30
N SER A 127 18.79 -9.31 16.63
CA SER A 127 18.48 -8.28 15.63
C SER A 127 19.07 -6.94 16.02
N ASP A 128 19.82 -6.34 15.10
CA ASP A 128 20.36 -4.98 15.16
C ASP A 128 19.69 -4.07 14.15
N ALA A 129 20.05 -2.79 14.13
CA ALA A 129 19.51 -1.81 13.20
C ALA A 129 19.90 -2.07 11.72
N GLU A 130 20.96 -2.84 11.47
CA GLU A 130 21.50 -3.15 10.15
C GLU A 130 21.42 -4.62 9.77
N TYR A 131 21.53 -5.52 10.76
CA TYR A 131 21.62 -6.95 10.54
C TYR A 131 20.71 -7.74 11.49
N VAL A 132 20.27 -8.87 11.01
CA VAL A 132 19.52 -9.87 11.79
C VAL A 132 20.26 -11.19 11.72
N THR A 133 20.50 -11.80 12.86
CA THR A 133 21.05 -13.14 12.94
C THR A 133 19.92 -14.15 13.03
N VAL A 134 19.84 -15.01 12.03
CA VAL A 134 18.84 -16.08 11.95
C VAL A 134 19.52 -17.41 12.18
N ASP A 135 18.97 -18.23 13.06
CA ASP A 135 19.36 -19.62 13.23
C ASP A 135 18.65 -20.48 12.17
N HIS A 136 19.43 -21.18 11.37
CA HIS A 136 18.95 -22.17 10.42
C HIS A 136 19.67 -23.49 10.70
N ASP A 137 18.94 -24.48 11.21
CA ASP A 137 19.45 -25.81 11.52
C ASP A 137 20.71 -25.81 12.44
N GLY A 138 20.79 -24.86 13.39
CA GLY A 138 21.90 -24.67 14.29
C GLY A 138 23.06 -23.84 13.73
N GLN A 139 22.91 -23.26 12.54
CA GLN A 139 23.83 -22.29 11.96
C GLN A 139 23.32 -20.88 12.11
N ALA A 140 24.10 -20.00 12.72
CA ALA A 140 23.78 -18.58 12.82
C ALA A 140 24.18 -17.86 11.54
N VAL A 141 23.20 -17.29 10.84
CA VAL A 141 23.36 -16.57 9.57
C VAL A 141 23.04 -15.11 9.76
N LYS A 142 23.96 -14.24 9.40
CA LYS A 142 23.79 -12.79 9.50
C LYS A 142 23.28 -12.22 8.18
N LEU A 143 22.09 -11.66 8.19
CA LEU A 143 21.42 -11.09 7.02
C LEU A 143 21.14 -9.59 7.23
N PRO A 144 21.21 -8.75 6.18
CA PRO A 144 20.84 -7.35 6.31
C PRO A 144 19.33 -7.21 6.55
N VAL A 145 18.92 -6.21 7.34
CA VAL A 145 17.51 -5.94 7.65
C VAL A 145 16.67 -5.75 6.39
N ASP A 146 17.25 -5.19 5.33
CA ASP A 146 16.57 -4.94 4.06
C ASP A 146 16.19 -6.23 3.29
N ALA A 147 16.76 -7.39 3.68
CA ALA A 147 16.36 -8.68 3.15
C ALA A 147 15.05 -9.20 3.76
N PHE A 148 14.56 -8.57 4.82
CA PHE A 148 13.35 -8.98 5.52
C PHE A 148 12.16 -8.13 5.10
N ILE A 149 11.00 -8.76 5.07
CA ILE A 149 9.70 -8.12 4.82
C ILE A 149 8.73 -8.47 5.93
N SER A 150 7.94 -7.50 6.35
CA SER A 150 6.83 -7.75 7.28
C SER A 150 5.65 -8.32 6.51
N GLN A 151 5.14 -9.46 6.94
CA GLN A 151 3.91 -10.07 6.44
C GLN A 151 2.86 -10.09 7.55
N ASN A 152 1.59 -10.30 7.17
CA ASN A 152 0.47 -10.34 8.13
C ASN A 152 0.62 -11.41 9.22
N ASP A 153 1.42 -12.44 8.95
CA ASP A 153 1.62 -13.63 9.79
C ASP A 153 3.07 -13.75 10.30
N GLY A 154 3.80 -12.64 10.36
CA GLY A 154 5.17 -12.60 10.89
C GLY A 154 6.19 -11.94 9.98
N VAL A 155 7.40 -12.48 9.99
CA VAL A 155 8.53 -11.98 9.22
C VAL A 155 8.89 -12.98 8.13
N ALA A 156 9.13 -12.48 6.92
CA ALA A 156 9.66 -13.29 5.83
C ALA A 156 10.93 -12.67 5.25
N ILE A 157 11.77 -13.50 4.64
CA ILE A 157 12.89 -13.01 3.83
C ILE A 157 12.48 -12.89 2.37
N ALA A 158 12.99 -11.90 1.66
CA ALA A 158 12.75 -11.68 0.23
C ALA A 158 13.47 -12.71 -0.67
N MET A 159 13.68 -13.94 -0.16
CA MET A 159 14.35 -15.05 -0.83
C MET A 159 13.53 -16.32 -0.69
N THR A 160 13.71 -17.23 -1.64
CA THR A 160 13.20 -18.60 -1.51
C THR A 160 14.15 -19.44 -0.63
N GLU A 161 13.67 -20.57 -0.13
CA GLU A 161 14.49 -21.49 0.66
C GLU A 161 15.74 -21.94 -0.10
N ASP A 162 15.61 -22.26 -1.40
CA ASP A 162 16.71 -22.67 -2.26
C ASP A 162 17.76 -21.55 -2.44
N GLN A 163 17.30 -20.31 -2.60
CA GLN A 163 18.20 -19.14 -2.68
C GLN A 163 18.92 -18.88 -1.39
N PHE A 164 18.25 -19.07 -0.25
CA PHE A 164 18.85 -18.95 1.06
C PHE A 164 19.93 -20.01 1.29
N LYS A 165 19.62 -21.29 0.98
CA LYS A 165 20.60 -22.38 1.05
C LYS A 165 21.81 -22.17 0.13
N ALA A 166 21.57 -21.64 -1.08
CA ALA A 166 22.66 -21.31 -1.99
C ALA A 166 23.55 -20.17 -1.48
N ALA A 167 22.96 -19.18 -0.78
CA ALA A 167 23.71 -18.10 -0.16
C ALA A 167 24.57 -18.60 1.01
N LEU A 168 24.10 -19.58 1.79
CA LEU A 168 24.87 -20.24 2.85
C LEU A 168 26.08 -21.01 2.29
N ALA A 169 25.88 -21.76 1.21
CA ALA A 169 26.94 -22.55 0.57
C ALA A 169 28.06 -21.70 -0.05
N GLY A 170 27.81 -20.42 -0.32
CA GLY A 170 28.80 -19.49 -0.88
C GLY A 170 29.61 -18.70 0.15
N THR A 171 29.44 -18.96 1.45
CA THR A 171 30.09 -18.20 2.54
C THR A 171 31.25 -19.01 3.21
N GLU A 172 31.58 -20.21 2.70
CA GLU A 172 32.75 -20.99 3.14
C GLU A 172 34.04 -20.60 2.43
#